data_95f4aa589b3bab312e5dd8de1679a333
#
_entry.id   95f4aa589b3bab312e5dd8de1679a333
#
_cell.length_a   1.000
_cell.length_b   1.000
_cell.length_c   1.000
_cell.angle_alpha   90.00
_cell.angle_beta   90.00
_cell.angle_gamma   90.00
#
_symmetry.space_group_name_H-M   'P 1'
#
loop_
_entity.id
_entity.type
_entity.pdbx_description
1 polymer ?
#
loop_
_entity_poly.entity_id
_entity_poly.type
_entity_poly.pdbx_seq_one_letter_code
_entity_poly.pdbx_strand_id
1 'polypeptide(L)'
;MGGGFLEQLFGGPGSQQAAPPSYATAPIPQYEPAPGYEAQPAHPAVSPRFMKQKVSYEGNERPGTLIINTQERLLYLVQENGRAIRYGVGVGKPGFAWAGTRQITQKREWPDWTPPDEMLKRRPDLPRHMAGGIDNPLGARAMYLGSSLYRIHGSNEPWTIGTAVSSGCIRMRNEDVIDLYEKVKVGTKVVVI
;
A
#
# COMPACT_ATOMS: atom_id res chain seq x y z
N MET A 1 0.13 31.07 -80.79
CA MET A 1 1.13 29.99 -80.60
C MET A 1 1.40 29.93 -79.11
N GLY A 2 1.02 28.97 -78.47
CA GLY A 2 1.42 27.85 -77.79
C GLY A 2 0.56 27.60 -76.58
N GLY A 3 -0.33 26.64 -76.73
CA GLY A 3 -1.21 26.19 -75.66
C GLY A 3 -0.47 25.39 -74.59
N GLY A 4 -0.85 25.57 -73.37
CA GLY A 4 -0.25 25.01 -72.22
C GLY A 4 -0.53 23.54 -72.02
N PHE A 5 0.50 22.81 -71.86
CA PHE A 5 0.57 21.36 -71.58
C PHE A 5 0.24 20.98 -70.12
N LEU A 6 -0.31 21.92 -69.35
CA LEU A 6 -0.54 21.72 -67.91
C LEU A 6 -1.99 21.49 -67.51
N GLU A 7 -2.96 21.54 -68.40
CA GLU A 7 -4.35 21.35 -68.05
C GLU A 7 -4.85 19.89 -68.12
N GLN A 8 -4.00 18.98 -68.60
CA GLN A 8 -4.39 17.55 -68.71
C GLN A 8 -3.94 16.67 -67.52
N LEU A 9 -3.28 17.23 -66.53
CA LEU A 9 -2.76 16.44 -65.41
C LEU A 9 -3.60 16.48 -64.13
N PHE A 10 -4.67 17.27 -64.09
CA PHE A 10 -5.51 17.40 -62.90
C PHE A 10 -7.02 17.15 -63.10
N GLY A 11 -7.41 16.63 -64.23
CA GLY A 11 -8.80 16.27 -64.53
C GLY A 11 -9.09 14.79 -64.35
N GLY A 12 -8.99 14.25 -63.14
CA GLY A 12 -9.47 12.93 -62.80
C GLY A 12 -10.94 12.99 -62.32
N PRO A 13 -11.78 11.97 -62.68
CA PRO A 13 -13.17 11.94 -62.24
C PRO A 13 -13.27 11.85 -60.71
N GLY A 14 -14.21 12.59 -60.14
CA GLY A 14 -14.43 12.76 -58.73
C GLY A 14 -14.38 11.46 -57.94
N SER A 15 -13.44 11.37 -57.03
CA SER A 15 -13.41 10.33 -56.01
C SER A 15 -14.58 10.59 -55.04
N GLN A 16 -15.61 9.77 -55.12
CA GLN A 16 -16.58 9.64 -54.04
C GLN A 16 -15.84 9.20 -52.78
N GLN A 17 -15.70 10.09 -51.84
CA GLN A 17 -15.22 9.76 -50.48
C GLN A 17 -16.23 8.77 -49.89
N ALA A 18 -15.84 7.50 -49.81
CA ALA A 18 -16.56 6.50 -49.05
C ALA A 18 -16.63 6.94 -47.58
N ALA A 19 -17.81 7.05 -46.99
CA ALA A 19 -18.02 7.31 -45.59
C ALA A 19 -17.26 6.24 -44.76
N PRO A 20 -16.63 6.60 -43.65
CA PRO A 20 -15.96 5.62 -42.78
C PRO A 20 -17.01 4.60 -42.30
N PRO A 21 -16.64 3.32 -42.18
CA PRO A 21 -17.56 2.30 -41.69
C PRO A 21 -18.01 2.68 -40.27
N SER A 22 -19.35 2.78 -40.11
CA SER A 22 -19.92 2.93 -38.76
C SER A 22 -19.64 1.63 -38.00
N TYR A 23 -18.75 1.70 -37.06
CA TYR A 23 -18.60 0.63 -36.07
C TYR A 23 -19.87 0.62 -35.21
N ALA A 24 -20.77 -0.31 -35.52
CA ALA A 24 -21.86 -0.62 -34.62
C ALA A 24 -21.23 -1.03 -33.30
N THR A 25 -21.48 -0.25 -32.27
CA THR A 25 -21.09 -0.60 -30.90
C THR A 25 -21.78 -1.90 -30.54
N ALA A 26 -21.02 -2.99 -30.57
CA ALA A 26 -21.53 -4.25 -30.03
C ALA A 26 -21.95 -3.99 -28.57
N PRO A 27 -23.10 -4.49 -28.14
CA PRO A 27 -23.51 -4.36 -26.74
C PRO A 27 -22.41 -4.95 -25.86
N ILE A 28 -21.93 -4.17 -24.86
CA ILE A 28 -21.00 -4.63 -23.85
C ILE A 28 -21.68 -5.84 -23.18
N PRO A 29 -21.04 -7.02 -23.12
CA PRO A 29 -21.61 -8.15 -22.42
C PRO A 29 -21.90 -7.73 -20.98
N GLN A 30 -23.15 -7.76 -20.55
CA GLN A 30 -23.49 -7.61 -19.15
C GLN A 30 -22.92 -8.84 -18.44
N TYR A 31 -21.91 -8.62 -17.62
CA TYR A 31 -21.35 -9.66 -16.77
C TYR A 31 -22.39 -9.98 -15.67
N GLU A 32 -23.12 -11.05 -15.85
CA GLU A 32 -23.90 -11.61 -14.75
C GLU A 32 -22.95 -12.39 -13.84
N PRO A 33 -22.82 -12.03 -12.55
CA PRO A 33 -22.00 -12.80 -11.63
C PRO A 33 -22.53 -14.24 -11.55
N ALA A 34 -21.61 -15.20 -11.57
CA ALA A 34 -21.98 -16.60 -11.49
C ALA A 34 -22.84 -16.87 -10.24
N PRO A 35 -23.88 -17.72 -10.30
CA PRO A 35 -24.71 -18.05 -9.16
C PRO A 35 -23.84 -18.63 -8.04
N GLY A 36 -23.89 -18.00 -6.84
CA GLY A 36 -23.12 -18.39 -5.67
C GLY A 36 -21.92 -17.49 -5.34
N TYR A 37 -21.64 -16.42 -6.12
CA TYR A 37 -20.69 -15.39 -5.72
C TYR A 37 -21.36 -14.46 -4.70
N GLU A 38 -21.27 -14.82 -3.43
CA GLU A 38 -21.58 -13.87 -2.34
C GLU A 38 -20.51 -12.78 -2.37
N ALA A 39 -20.88 -11.58 -2.77
CA ALA A 39 -20.00 -10.43 -2.69
C ALA A 39 -19.53 -10.28 -1.22
N GLN A 40 -18.23 -10.38 -0.98
CA GLN A 40 -17.70 -10.15 0.36
C GLN A 40 -18.17 -8.77 0.82
N PRO A 41 -18.58 -8.62 2.09
CA PRO A 41 -19.05 -7.34 2.61
C PRO A 41 -17.97 -6.28 2.35
N ALA A 42 -18.36 -5.17 1.73
CA ALA A 42 -17.46 -4.09 1.41
C ALA A 42 -16.86 -3.54 2.73
N HIS A 43 -15.57 -3.72 2.92
CA HIS A 43 -14.88 -3.12 4.05
C HIS A 43 -14.88 -1.59 3.92
N PRO A 44 -14.99 -0.85 5.03
CA PRO A 44 -14.95 0.61 4.98
C PRO A 44 -13.63 1.10 4.43
N ALA A 45 -13.68 2.14 3.61
CA ALA A 45 -12.48 2.80 3.11
C ALA A 45 -11.64 3.36 4.27
N VAL A 46 -10.32 3.34 4.12
CA VAL A 46 -9.41 3.95 5.10
C VAL A 46 -9.70 5.45 5.18
N SER A 47 -9.89 5.98 6.40
CA SER A 47 -10.15 7.41 6.60
C SER A 47 -9.02 8.27 6.01
N PRO A 48 -9.34 9.41 5.36
CA PRO A 48 -8.35 10.35 4.83
C PRO A 48 -7.30 10.81 5.85
N ARG A 49 -7.63 10.83 7.14
CA ARG A 49 -6.69 11.11 8.24
C ARG A 49 -5.46 10.18 8.21
N PHE A 50 -5.64 8.92 7.81
CA PHE A 50 -4.62 7.90 7.80
C PHE A 50 -3.93 7.72 6.44
N MET A 51 -4.21 8.58 5.49
CA MET A 51 -3.50 8.59 4.20
C MET A 51 -2.12 9.25 4.36
N LYS A 52 -1.17 8.82 3.52
CA LYS A 52 0.17 9.40 3.48
C LYS A 52 0.13 10.90 3.19
N GLN A 53 0.83 11.69 4.00
CA GLN A 53 0.91 13.15 3.87
C GLN A 53 2.29 13.68 4.26
N LYS A 54 2.72 14.78 3.64
CA LYS A 54 3.84 15.59 4.13
C LYS A 54 3.30 16.59 5.14
N VAL A 55 3.89 16.64 6.33
CA VAL A 55 3.44 17.49 7.44
C VAL A 55 4.60 18.26 8.05
N SER A 56 4.33 19.34 8.78
CA SER A 56 5.29 19.96 9.68
C SER A 56 5.59 19.03 10.85
N TYR A 57 6.82 19.09 11.35
CA TYR A 57 7.28 18.30 12.48
C TYR A 57 8.08 19.19 13.44
N GLU A 58 7.58 19.35 14.66
CA GLU A 58 8.16 20.22 15.69
C GLU A 58 8.97 19.46 16.77
N GLY A 59 9.18 18.16 16.57
CA GLY A 59 9.94 17.32 17.52
C GLY A 59 11.46 17.47 17.35
N ASN A 60 12.21 16.89 18.30
CA ASN A 60 13.67 16.98 18.38
C ASN A 60 14.41 15.77 17.77
N GLU A 61 13.71 14.81 17.20
CA GLU A 61 14.33 13.64 16.60
C GLU A 61 15.04 13.99 15.29
N ARG A 62 16.18 13.34 15.06
CA ARG A 62 16.99 13.59 13.85
C ARG A 62 16.28 13.10 12.58
N PRO A 63 16.52 13.75 11.44
CA PRO A 63 16.07 13.24 10.14
C PRO A 63 16.45 11.77 9.94
N GLY A 64 15.55 11.00 9.33
CA GLY A 64 15.67 9.56 9.15
C GLY A 64 15.16 8.72 10.33
N THR A 65 14.77 9.33 11.46
CA THR A 65 14.14 8.62 12.59
C THR A 65 12.67 8.34 12.26
N LEU A 66 12.20 7.15 12.65
CA LEU A 66 10.78 6.81 12.66
C LEU A 66 10.19 7.05 14.04
N ILE A 67 9.05 7.74 14.10
CA ILE A 67 8.28 7.95 15.33
C ILE A 67 6.91 7.33 15.11
N ILE A 68 6.51 6.45 16.02
CA ILE A 68 5.21 5.79 15.98
C ILE A 68 4.43 6.24 17.21
N ASN A 69 3.40 7.07 16.97
CA ASN A 69 2.43 7.43 18.00
C ASN A 69 1.29 6.41 17.97
N THR A 70 1.27 5.52 18.95
CA THR A 70 0.30 4.43 19.02
C THR A 70 -1.10 4.92 19.37
N GLN A 71 -1.24 6.01 20.11
CA GLN A 71 -2.53 6.60 20.46
C GLN A 71 -3.19 7.26 19.24
N GLU A 72 -2.40 7.99 18.45
CA GLU A 72 -2.88 8.63 17.22
C GLU A 72 -3.00 7.65 16.06
N ARG A 73 -2.32 6.50 16.13
CA ARG A 73 -2.20 5.50 15.07
C ARG A 73 -1.55 6.09 13.82
N LEU A 74 -0.47 6.82 14.05
CA LEU A 74 0.31 7.52 13.03
C LEU A 74 1.79 7.17 13.16
N LEU A 75 2.46 7.04 12.03
CA LEU A 75 3.90 6.89 11.91
C LEU A 75 4.46 8.09 11.16
N TYR A 76 5.54 8.66 11.69
CA TYR A 76 6.24 9.80 11.11
C TYR A 76 7.66 9.39 10.72
N LEU A 77 8.03 9.56 9.47
CA LEU A 77 9.43 9.56 9.03
C LEU A 77 9.93 11.00 9.06
N VAL A 78 10.76 11.31 10.03
CA VAL A 78 11.33 12.65 10.21
C VAL A 78 12.21 13.00 9.01
N GLN A 79 12.00 14.18 8.47
CA GLN A 79 12.75 14.77 7.36
C GLN A 79 13.52 15.99 7.84
N GLU A 80 14.36 16.54 6.99
CA GLU A 80 15.01 17.81 7.24
C GLU A 80 14.01 18.98 7.24
N ASN A 81 14.47 20.14 7.72
CA ASN A 81 13.73 21.40 7.71
C ASN A 81 12.37 21.37 8.44
N GLY A 82 12.31 20.68 9.57
CA GLY A 82 11.10 20.61 10.39
C GLY A 82 9.91 19.95 9.69
N ARG A 83 10.17 18.95 8.87
CA ARG A 83 9.13 18.22 8.14
C ARG A 83 9.14 16.72 8.49
N ALA A 84 8.03 16.05 8.22
CA ALA A 84 7.93 14.61 8.24
C ALA A 84 7.00 14.09 7.14
N ILE A 85 7.20 12.83 6.75
CA ILE A 85 6.19 12.08 6.01
C ILE A 85 5.40 11.30 7.05
N ARG A 86 4.10 11.51 7.07
CA ARG A 86 3.15 10.87 7.98
C ARG A 86 2.40 9.77 7.27
N TYR A 87 2.27 8.61 7.91
CA TYR A 87 1.52 7.44 7.45
C TYR A 87 0.52 7.01 8.51
N GLY A 88 -0.63 6.51 8.10
CA GLY A 88 -1.55 5.81 8.99
C GLY A 88 -1.07 4.41 9.30
N VAL A 89 -1.27 3.96 10.54
CA VAL A 89 -0.88 2.63 10.99
C VAL A 89 -1.99 1.92 11.77
N GLY A 90 -2.00 0.60 11.71
CA GLY A 90 -2.69 -0.24 12.68
C GLY A 90 -1.70 -0.63 13.78
N VAL A 91 -2.16 -0.67 15.03
CA VAL A 91 -1.31 -0.86 16.21
C VAL A 91 -1.77 -2.04 17.08
N GLY A 92 -1.01 -2.37 18.11
CA GLY A 92 -1.36 -3.38 19.10
C GLY A 92 -2.69 -3.09 19.78
N LYS A 93 -3.55 -4.11 19.92
CA LYS A 93 -4.77 -4.04 20.73
C LYS A 93 -4.43 -3.85 22.21
N PRO A 94 -5.38 -3.45 23.07
CA PRO A 94 -5.16 -3.34 24.52
C PRO A 94 -4.47 -4.58 25.08
N GLY A 95 -3.43 -4.38 25.89
CA GLY A 95 -2.56 -5.43 26.43
C GLY A 95 -1.41 -5.88 25.52
N PHE A 96 -1.36 -5.38 24.26
CA PHE A 96 -0.27 -5.61 23.32
C PHE A 96 0.41 -4.32 22.87
N ALA A 97 0.02 -3.18 23.42
CA ALA A 97 0.71 -1.92 23.21
C ALA A 97 2.07 -1.94 23.92
N TRP A 98 3.06 -1.32 23.30
CA TRP A 98 4.40 -1.17 23.83
C TRP A 98 4.96 0.18 23.45
N ALA A 99 5.93 0.67 24.21
CA ALA A 99 6.66 1.90 23.95
C ALA A 99 8.17 1.67 24.09
N GLY A 100 8.95 2.62 23.61
CA GLY A 100 10.41 2.61 23.71
C GLY A 100 11.11 2.73 22.38
N THR A 101 12.43 2.63 22.40
CA THR A 101 13.28 2.80 21.22
C THR A 101 13.80 1.45 20.73
N ARG A 102 13.77 1.26 19.42
CA ARG A 102 14.31 0.11 18.70
C ARG A 102 15.09 0.59 17.48
N GLN A 103 15.65 -0.36 16.73
CA GLN A 103 16.26 -0.14 15.42
C GLN A 103 15.74 -1.19 14.45
N ILE A 104 15.66 -0.83 13.18
CA ILE A 104 15.40 -1.79 12.12
C ILE A 104 16.65 -2.68 12.02
N THR A 105 16.49 -3.99 12.23
CA THR A 105 17.58 -4.97 12.16
C THR A 105 17.56 -5.79 10.89
N GLN A 106 16.42 -5.89 10.25
CA GLN A 106 16.26 -6.65 9.02
C GLN A 106 15.11 -6.05 8.18
N LYS A 107 15.24 -6.16 6.86
CA LYS A 107 14.23 -5.79 5.88
C LYS A 107 13.94 -6.99 4.97
N ARG A 108 12.69 -7.25 4.66
CA ARG A 108 12.25 -8.33 3.77
C ARG A 108 11.15 -7.84 2.82
N GLU A 109 11.25 -8.25 1.58
CA GLU A 109 10.19 -8.14 0.59
C GLU A 109 9.38 -9.42 0.57
N TRP A 110 8.07 -9.29 0.50
CA TRP A 110 7.13 -10.40 0.50
C TRP A 110 7.52 -11.51 1.49
N PRO A 111 7.62 -11.17 2.80
CA PRO A 111 8.14 -12.11 3.80
C PRO A 111 7.20 -13.29 4.01
N ASP A 112 7.77 -14.45 4.25
CA ASP A 112 7.00 -15.57 4.78
C ASP A 112 6.48 -15.24 6.18
N TRP A 113 5.33 -15.79 6.52
CA TRP A 113 4.73 -15.63 7.82
C TRP A 113 4.63 -16.97 8.53
N THR A 114 5.19 -17.03 9.73
CA THR A 114 5.03 -18.13 10.68
C THR A 114 4.40 -17.53 11.93
N PRO A 115 3.17 -17.90 12.28
CA PRO A 115 2.54 -17.44 13.50
C PRO A 115 3.37 -17.83 14.73
N PRO A 116 3.54 -16.94 15.72
CA PRO A 116 4.11 -17.34 17.00
C PRO A 116 3.27 -18.43 17.68
N ASP A 117 3.91 -19.33 18.44
CA ASP A 117 3.23 -20.45 19.14
C ASP A 117 2.07 -19.96 20.00
N GLU A 118 2.23 -18.85 20.70
CA GLU A 118 1.19 -18.23 21.51
C GLU A 118 -0.02 -17.76 20.68
N MET A 119 0.19 -17.42 19.42
CA MET A 119 -0.89 -17.10 18.50
C MET A 119 -1.61 -18.38 18.05
N LEU A 120 -0.88 -19.42 17.74
CA LEU A 120 -1.44 -20.73 17.37
C LEU A 120 -2.25 -21.37 18.50
N LYS A 121 -1.83 -21.17 19.77
CA LYS A 121 -2.63 -21.60 20.93
C LYS A 121 -3.99 -20.90 21.01
N ARG A 122 -4.04 -19.60 20.68
CA ARG A 122 -5.29 -18.81 20.67
C ARG A 122 -6.13 -18.99 19.41
N ARG A 123 -5.49 -19.32 18.30
CA ARG A 123 -6.08 -19.47 16.97
C ARG A 123 -5.50 -20.71 16.29
N PRO A 124 -5.94 -21.89 16.68
CA PRO A 124 -5.44 -23.16 16.13
C PRO A 124 -5.85 -23.40 14.67
N ASP A 125 -6.78 -22.58 14.17
CA ASP A 125 -7.24 -22.53 12.78
C ASP A 125 -6.23 -21.89 11.82
N LEU A 126 -5.23 -21.18 12.34
CA LEU A 126 -4.22 -20.53 11.50
C LEU A 126 -3.23 -21.55 10.90
N PRO A 127 -2.77 -21.31 9.66
CA PRO A 127 -1.73 -22.13 9.07
C PRO A 127 -0.42 -21.99 9.87
N ARG A 128 0.35 -23.07 9.96
CA ARG A 128 1.65 -23.05 10.65
C ARG A 128 2.72 -22.25 9.90
N HIS A 129 2.52 -22.06 8.60
CA HIS A 129 3.40 -21.28 7.72
C HIS A 129 2.58 -20.77 6.53
N MET A 130 2.90 -19.58 6.07
CA MET A 130 2.34 -18.99 4.87
C MET A 130 3.46 -18.31 4.08
N ALA A 131 3.64 -18.70 2.83
CA ALA A 131 4.59 -18.07 1.92
C ALA A 131 4.25 -16.60 1.68
N GLY A 132 5.22 -15.80 1.30
CA GLY A 132 5.01 -14.41 0.91
C GLY A 132 4.03 -14.30 -0.26
N GLY A 133 3.11 -13.35 -0.19
CA GLY A 133 2.07 -13.17 -1.21
C GLY A 133 0.98 -12.19 -0.77
N ILE A 134 0.01 -11.97 -1.65
CA ILE A 134 -1.05 -10.99 -1.45
C ILE A 134 -1.95 -11.32 -0.25
N ASP A 135 -2.15 -12.61 0.02
CA ASP A 135 -2.98 -13.09 1.13
C ASP A 135 -2.22 -13.17 2.46
N ASN A 136 -0.90 -12.95 2.43
CA ASN A 136 -0.06 -13.03 3.61
C ASN A 136 -0.29 -11.80 4.52
N PRO A 137 -0.55 -12.00 5.83
CA PRO A 137 -0.84 -10.90 6.76
C PRO A 137 0.30 -9.91 6.96
N LEU A 138 1.55 -10.25 6.58
CA LEU A 138 2.68 -9.33 6.61
C LEU A 138 2.74 -8.41 5.37
N GLY A 139 1.95 -8.69 4.35
CA GLY A 139 1.88 -7.89 3.14
C GLY A 139 3.18 -7.82 2.35
N ALA A 140 3.34 -6.73 1.60
CA ALA A 140 4.41 -6.59 0.61
C ALA A 140 5.81 -6.42 1.19
N ARG A 141 5.96 -5.87 2.42
CA ARG A 141 7.25 -5.56 3.06
C ARG A 141 7.17 -5.77 4.57
N ALA A 142 8.28 -6.17 5.17
CA ALA A 142 8.45 -6.15 6.62
C ALA A 142 9.81 -5.61 7.03
N MET A 143 9.81 -4.82 8.10
CA MET A 143 10.98 -4.26 8.78
C MET A 143 10.97 -4.75 10.23
N TYR A 144 11.96 -5.52 10.60
CA TYR A 144 12.05 -6.18 11.92
C TYR A 144 12.70 -5.22 12.93
N LEU A 145 12.19 -5.19 14.16
CA LEU A 145 12.59 -4.24 15.19
C LEU A 145 13.40 -4.91 16.30
N GLY A 146 14.72 -4.81 16.21
CA GLY A 146 15.66 -5.43 17.16
C GLY A 146 15.54 -6.96 17.18
N SER A 147 15.76 -7.55 18.35
CA SER A 147 15.56 -8.98 18.62
C SER A 147 14.14 -9.32 19.04
N SER A 148 13.21 -8.37 18.97
CA SER A 148 11.81 -8.57 19.33
C SER A 148 11.02 -9.26 18.22
N LEU A 149 9.80 -9.71 18.55
CA LEU A 149 8.86 -10.20 17.56
C LEU A 149 8.12 -9.07 16.80
N TYR A 150 8.38 -7.80 17.17
CA TYR A 150 7.69 -6.65 16.58
C TYR A 150 8.25 -6.30 15.20
N ARG A 151 7.35 -5.89 14.33
CA ARG A 151 7.66 -5.51 12.94
C ARG A 151 6.83 -4.29 12.55
N ILE A 152 7.34 -3.50 11.62
CA ILE A 152 6.55 -2.61 10.78
C ILE A 152 6.35 -3.38 9.47
N HIS A 153 5.11 -3.59 9.05
CA HIS A 153 4.84 -4.45 7.89
C HIS A 153 3.58 -4.02 7.12
N GLY A 154 3.44 -4.48 5.90
CA GLY A 154 2.23 -4.32 5.10
C GLY A 154 1.04 -5.10 5.67
N SER A 155 -0.03 -5.20 4.91
CA SER A 155 -1.20 -5.95 5.35
C SER A 155 -2.04 -6.39 4.16
N ASN A 156 -2.63 -7.57 4.25
CA ASN A 156 -3.74 -8.02 3.41
C ASN A 156 -5.10 -7.48 3.87
N GLU A 157 -5.13 -6.74 5.01
CA GLU A 157 -6.33 -6.13 5.61
C GLU A 157 -6.16 -4.61 5.71
N PRO A 158 -6.11 -3.84 4.59
CA PRO A 158 -5.85 -2.40 4.61
C PRO A 158 -6.89 -1.60 5.40
N TRP A 159 -8.12 -2.09 5.53
CA TRP A 159 -9.18 -1.46 6.33
C TRP A 159 -8.89 -1.43 7.84
N THR A 160 -7.89 -2.19 8.31
CA THR A 160 -7.46 -2.19 9.74
C THR A 160 -6.51 -1.03 10.08
N ILE A 161 -6.12 -0.21 9.10
CA ILE A 161 -5.31 0.97 9.35
C ILE A 161 -6.16 2.02 10.10
N GLY A 162 -5.57 2.60 11.13
CA GLY A 162 -6.27 3.49 12.07
C GLY A 162 -6.97 2.76 13.21
N THR A 163 -6.75 1.43 13.36
CA THR A 163 -7.35 0.63 14.44
C THR A 163 -6.28 -0.05 15.32
N ALA A 164 -6.70 -0.55 16.47
CA ALA A 164 -5.86 -1.29 17.41
C ALA A 164 -6.25 -2.78 17.40
N VAL A 165 -5.62 -3.56 16.51
CA VAL A 165 -6.03 -4.96 16.24
C VAL A 165 -4.89 -5.96 16.27
N SER A 166 -3.62 -5.51 16.21
CA SER A 166 -2.47 -6.40 16.12
C SER A 166 -2.05 -6.98 17.49
N SER A 167 -1.12 -7.92 17.47
CA SER A 167 -0.44 -8.42 18.68
C SER A 167 0.88 -7.65 18.93
N GLY A 168 0.90 -6.34 18.66
CA GLY A 168 2.01 -5.42 18.92
C GLY A 168 2.80 -5.00 17.68
N CYS A 169 2.63 -5.67 16.53
CA CYS A 169 3.21 -5.22 15.26
C CYS A 169 2.50 -3.96 14.74
N ILE A 170 3.21 -3.21 13.93
CA ILE A 170 2.73 -1.97 13.30
C ILE A 170 2.34 -2.29 11.87
N ARG A 171 1.05 -2.27 11.59
CA ARG A 171 0.49 -2.53 10.25
C ARG A 171 0.46 -1.26 9.42
N MET A 172 0.75 -1.39 8.14
CA MET A 172 0.63 -0.32 7.13
C MET A 172 -0.14 -0.83 5.92
N ARG A 173 -0.68 0.07 5.11
CA ARG A 173 -1.13 -0.29 3.77
C ARG A 173 0.08 -0.73 2.93
N ASN A 174 -0.11 -1.61 1.96
CA ASN A 174 1.01 -2.12 1.16
C ASN A 174 1.73 -1.00 0.38
N GLU A 175 1.02 -0.06 -0.20
CA GLU A 175 1.61 1.08 -0.89
C GLU A 175 2.44 1.97 0.04
N ASP A 176 2.01 2.15 1.29
CA ASP A 176 2.70 2.98 2.28
C ASP A 176 3.95 2.29 2.83
N VAL A 177 3.88 0.99 3.10
CA VAL A 177 5.05 0.23 3.58
C VAL A 177 6.12 0.08 2.50
N ILE A 178 5.73 -0.04 1.22
CA ILE A 178 6.67 -0.04 0.10
C ILE A 178 7.39 1.32 0.05
N ASP A 179 6.65 2.42 0.08
CA ASP A 179 7.22 3.78 0.07
C ASP A 179 8.16 4.02 1.26
N LEU A 180 7.77 3.59 2.47
CA LEU A 180 8.62 3.70 3.66
C LEU A 180 9.86 2.82 3.57
N TYR A 181 9.70 1.59 3.10
CA TYR A 181 10.79 0.61 2.95
C TYR A 181 11.94 1.17 2.11
N GLU A 182 11.65 1.84 0.99
CA GLU A 182 12.67 2.44 0.13
C GLU A 182 13.42 3.62 0.80
N LYS A 183 12.80 4.27 1.78
CA LYS A 183 13.34 5.47 2.45
C LYS A 183 14.15 5.17 3.72
N VAL A 184 14.05 3.96 4.26
CA VAL A 184 14.73 3.59 5.50
C VAL A 184 15.70 2.43 5.28
N LYS A 185 16.68 2.30 6.17
CA LYS A 185 17.73 1.27 6.11
C LYS A 185 17.83 0.49 7.41
N VAL A 186 18.53 -0.64 7.38
CA VAL A 186 18.96 -1.34 8.60
C VAL A 186 19.76 -0.36 9.44
N GLY A 187 19.51 -0.32 10.76
CA GLY A 187 20.04 0.66 11.70
C GLY A 187 19.16 1.90 11.89
N THR A 188 18.12 2.11 11.09
CA THR A 188 17.18 3.22 11.30
C THR A 188 16.57 3.15 12.70
N LYS A 189 16.66 4.27 13.46
CA LYS A 189 16.05 4.44 14.79
C LYS A 189 14.54 4.48 14.68
N VAL A 190 13.87 3.75 15.57
CA VAL A 190 12.40 3.69 15.69
C VAL A 190 12.02 4.01 17.13
N VAL A 191 11.27 5.06 17.33
CA VAL A 191 10.74 5.49 18.63
C VAL A 191 9.24 5.23 18.64
N VAL A 192 8.76 4.50 19.64
CA VAL A 192 7.34 4.19 19.83
C VAL A 192 6.87 4.86 21.13
N ILE A 193 5.79 5.65 21.01
CA ILE A 193 5.17 6.45 22.09
C ILE A 193 3.66 6.22 22.14
#